data_f42a082ed94a72e6a440b02bb9709238
#
_entry.id   f42a082ed94a72e6a440b02bb9709238
#
_cell.length_a   1.000
_cell.length_b   1.000
_cell.length_c   1.000
_cell.angle_alpha   90.00
_cell.angle_beta   90.00
_cell.angle_gamma   90.00
#
_symmetry.space_group_name_H-M   'P 1'
#
loop_
_entity.id
_entity.type
_entity.pdbx_description
1 polymer ?
#
loop_
_entity_poly.entity_id
_entity_poly.type
_entity_poly.pdbx_seq_one_letter_code
_entity_poly.pdbx_strand_id
1 'polypeptide(L)'
;MKKVLSILLSIVLIISSVAALTIQAFATTGDTIGQYDFTISNPYETIDWDTWKAYKGATHVHTVRSDGDIELDDMIEKYYSLGYQALALTDHGTVNYSWTKDQTRLSIFGYQYLSHGNIDELSEERYKEITTGSDRGGDGMTEVPLGIELNGSSTAKCHVNSY
;
A
#
# COMPACT_ATOMS: atom_id res chain seq x y z
N MET A 1 -18.20 -46.52 -29.81
CA MET A 1 -18.96 -45.27 -29.59
C MET A 1 -19.75 -45.25 -28.29
N LYS A 2 -20.64 -46.21 -27.98
CA LYS A 2 -21.47 -46.19 -26.74
C LYS A 2 -20.66 -46.13 -25.43
N LYS A 3 -19.53 -46.85 -25.29
CA LYS A 3 -18.66 -46.83 -24.11
C LYS A 3 -17.97 -45.48 -23.88
N VAL A 4 -17.51 -44.84 -24.96
CA VAL A 4 -16.88 -43.50 -24.85
C VAL A 4 -17.88 -42.45 -24.46
N LEU A 5 -19.07 -42.49 -25.02
CA LEU A 5 -20.19 -41.57 -24.63
C LEU A 5 -20.59 -41.72 -23.16
N SER A 6 -20.63 -42.98 -22.66
CA SER A 6 -20.95 -43.24 -21.24
C SER A 6 -19.85 -42.70 -20.31
N ILE A 7 -18.60 -42.81 -20.66
CA ILE A 7 -17.50 -42.28 -19.85
C ILE A 7 -17.53 -40.75 -19.84
N LEU A 8 -17.74 -40.09 -20.97
CA LEU A 8 -17.89 -38.66 -21.06
C LEU A 8 -19.06 -38.13 -20.21
N LEU A 9 -20.18 -38.81 -20.28
CA LEU A 9 -21.36 -38.45 -19.48
C LEU A 9 -21.10 -38.57 -17.97
N SER A 10 -20.39 -39.61 -17.55
CA SER A 10 -20.02 -39.81 -16.17
C SER A 10 -19.06 -38.72 -15.66
N ILE A 11 -18.10 -38.30 -16.49
CA ILE A 11 -17.15 -37.22 -16.14
C ILE A 11 -17.92 -35.89 -15.99
N VAL A 12 -18.84 -35.57 -16.89
CA VAL A 12 -19.66 -34.34 -16.81
C VAL A 12 -20.51 -34.35 -15.55
N LEU A 13 -21.13 -35.49 -15.19
CA LEU A 13 -21.92 -35.63 -13.95
C LEU A 13 -21.06 -35.45 -12.69
N ILE A 14 -19.84 -35.96 -12.64
CA ILE A 14 -18.92 -35.80 -11.52
C ILE A 14 -18.50 -34.34 -11.39
N ILE A 15 -18.12 -33.69 -12.48
CA ILE A 15 -17.72 -32.27 -12.47
C ILE A 15 -18.89 -31.37 -12.00
N SER A 16 -20.11 -31.65 -12.48
CA SER A 16 -21.27 -30.85 -12.06
C SER A 16 -21.65 -31.06 -10.60
N SER A 17 -21.48 -32.25 -10.05
CA SER A 17 -21.75 -32.53 -8.64
C SER A 17 -20.71 -31.91 -7.72
N VAL A 18 -19.43 -31.88 -8.10
CA VAL A 18 -18.36 -31.18 -7.35
C VAL A 18 -18.57 -29.66 -7.38
N ALA A 19 -18.95 -29.10 -8.52
CA ALA A 19 -19.26 -27.68 -8.62
C ALA A 19 -20.50 -27.29 -7.76
N ALA A 20 -21.52 -28.12 -7.70
CA ALA A 20 -22.69 -27.90 -6.84
C ALA A 20 -22.34 -27.96 -5.34
N LEU A 21 -21.46 -28.87 -4.94
CA LEU A 21 -20.96 -28.98 -3.55
C LEU A 21 -20.12 -27.78 -3.14
N THR A 22 -19.29 -27.25 -4.04
CA THR A 22 -18.50 -26.04 -3.75
C THR A 22 -19.38 -24.80 -3.65
N ILE A 23 -20.41 -24.67 -4.46
CA ILE A 23 -21.35 -23.55 -4.37
C ILE A 23 -22.15 -23.61 -3.07
N GLN A 24 -22.58 -24.78 -2.61
CA GLN A 24 -23.23 -24.92 -1.30
C GLN A 24 -22.30 -24.63 -0.13
N ALA A 25 -21.04 -25.03 -0.22
CA ALA A 25 -20.06 -24.71 0.83
C ALA A 25 -19.82 -23.20 0.97
N PHE A 26 -19.87 -22.46 -0.13
CA PHE A 26 -19.79 -20.98 -0.10
C PHE A 26 -21.11 -20.32 0.35
N ALA A 27 -22.26 -20.93 0.10
CA ALA A 27 -23.55 -20.36 0.51
C ALA A 27 -23.85 -20.58 2.00
N THR A 28 -23.30 -21.65 2.61
CA THR A 28 -23.50 -21.91 4.04
C THR A 28 -22.50 -21.17 4.95
N THR A 29 -21.43 -20.60 4.40
CA THR A 29 -20.53 -19.73 5.16
C THR A 29 -21.02 -18.28 5.27
N GLY A 30 -22.12 -17.94 4.58
CA GLY A 30 -22.72 -16.60 4.62
C GLY A 30 -23.57 -16.31 5.87
N ASP A 31 -23.99 -17.34 6.62
CA ASP A 31 -24.95 -17.18 7.72
C ASP A 31 -24.34 -17.17 9.13
N THR A 32 -23.02 -17.26 9.22
CA THR A 32 -22.33 -17.01 10.48
C THR A 32 -21.18 -16.06 10.26
N ILE A 33 -21.45 -14.87 9.79
CA ILE A 33 -20.72 -13.73 10.37
C ILE A 33 -21.15 -13.79 11.82
N GLY A 34 -20.33 -14.47 12.61
CA GLY A 34 -20.60 -14.70 14.01
C GLY A 34 -21.02 -13.37 14.59
N GLN A 35 -21.86 -13.42 15.55
CA GLN A 35 -22.21 -12.30 16.38
C GLN A 35 -20.91 -11.80 17.03
N TYR A 36 -20.10 -11.06 16.26
CA TYR A 36 -18.95 -10.35 16.79
C TYR A 36 -19.54 -9.16 17.54
N ASP A 37 -19.38 -9.19 18.84
CA ASP A 37 -19.68 -8.04 19.68
C ASP A 37 -18.61 -6.98 19.40
N PHE A 38 -18.89 -6.10 18.44
CA PHE A 38 -17.99 -5.01 18.10
C PHE A 38 -18.25 -3.86 19.09
N THR A 39 -17.28 -3.56 19.89
CA THR A 39 -17.26 -2.30 20.61
C THR A 39 -16.73 -1.21 19.67
N ILE A 40 -17.62 -0.36 19.21
CA ILE A 40 -17.24 0.82 18.44
C ILE A 40 -16.89 1.92 19.43
N SER A 41 -15.59 2.24 19.53
CA SER A 41 -15.15 3.42 20.26
C SER A 41 -14.94 4.58 19.29
N ASN A 42 -15.37 5.76 19.67
CA ASN A 42 -15.09 6.97 18.90
C ASN A 42 -13.60 7.34 19.11
N PRO A 43 -12.73 7.24 18.09
CA PRO A 43 -11.31 7.57 18.26
C PRO A 43 -11.08 9.08 18.52
N TYR A 44 -12.12 9.89 18.34
CA TYR A 44 -12.07 11.35 18.53
C TYR A 44 -12.68 11.80 19.85
N GLU A 45 -13.12 10.87 20.72
CA GLU A 45 -13.81 11.21 21.98
C GLU A 45 -12.94 12.02 22.95
N THR A 46 -11.62 11.79 22.91
CA THR A 46 -10.65 12.44 23.81
C THR A 46 -9.89 13.60 23.13
N ILE A 47 -10.28 13.99 21.92
CA ILE A 47 -9.58 15.03 21.18
C ILE A 47 -10.07 16.41 21.64
N ASP A 48 -9.13 17.22 22.07
CA ASP A 48 -9.33 18.65 22.31
C ASP A 48 -9.07 19.44 21.01
N TRP A 49 -10.13 19.72 20.29
CA TRP A 49 -10.07 20.42 19.00
C TRP A 49 -9.52 21.85 19.10
N ASP A 50 -9.53 22.46 20.29
CA ASP A 50 -8.99 23.82 20.52
C ASP A 50 -7.44 23.80 20.52
N THR A 51 -6.84 22.66 20.87
CA THR A 51 -5.38 22.51 20.93
C THR A 51 -4.80 21.75 19.76
N TRP A 52 -5.60 21.00 19.05
CA TRP A 52 -5.16 20.25 17.87
C TRP A 52 -4.94 21.16 16.67
N LYS A 53 -3.92 20.85 15.89
CA LYS A 53 -3.58 21.59 14.67
C LYS A 53 -3.79 20.71 13.45
N ALA A 54 -4.16 21.35 12.34
CA ALA A 54 -4.16 20.69 11.04
C ALA A 54 -2.73 20.60 10.51
N TYR A 55 -2.32 19.43 10.06
CA TYR A 55 -1.03 19.19 9.41
C TYR A 55 -1.24 18.86 7.95
N LYS A 56 -0.35 19.38 7.11
CA LYS A 56 -0.35 19.10 5.67
C LYS A 56 0.46 17.82 5.44
N GLY A 57 -0.21 16.74 5.07
CA GLY A 57 0.40 15.44 4.79
C GLY A 57 0.18 14.98 3.36
N ALA A 58 1.14 14.21 2.84
CA ALA A 58 0.99 13.43 1.62
C ALA A 58 1.26 11.96 1.94
N THR A 59 0.26 11.12 1.72
CA THR A 59 0.29 9.71 2.12
C THR A 59 0.28 8.75 0.93
N HIS A 60 0.43 9.28 -0.28
CA HIS A 60 0.51 8.48 -1.51
C HIS A 60 1.35 9.24 -2.53
N VAL A 61 2.62 8.84 -2.66
CA VAL A 61 3.59 9.52 -3.53
C VAL A 61 4.50 8.48 -4.15
N HIS A 62 4.73 8.60 -5.45
CA HIS A 62 5.63 7.76 -6.22
C HIS A 62 6.87 8.52 -6.66
N THR A 63 7.96 7.81 -6.79
CA THR A 63 9.25 8.31 -7.28
C THR A 63 9.70 7.50 -8.50
N VAL A 64 10.87 7.80 -9.04
CA VAL A 64 11.52 6.98 -10.09
C VAL A 64 11.77 5.52 -9.68
N ARG A 65 11.54 5.20 -8.42
CA ARG A 65 11.59 3.80 -7.93
C ARG A 65 10.47 2.94 -8.50
N SER A 66 9.37 3.54 -8.90
CA SER A 66 8.28 2.89 -9.61
C SER A 66 7.95 3.64 -10.91
N ASP A 67 6.84 4.29 -11.00
CA ASP A 67 6.33 4.97 -12.18
C ASP A 67 6.27 6.50 -12.05
N GLY A 68 6.80 7.05 -10.96
CA GLY A 68 6.99 8.48 -10.81
C GLY A 68 8.20 8.99 -11.60
N ASP A 69 8.25 10.29 -11.88
CA ASP A 69 9.28 10.92 -12.72
C ASP A 69 10.33 11.71 -11.92
N ILE A 70 10.23 11.72 -10.59
CA ILE A 70 11.09 12.54 -9.72
C ILE A 70 11.93 11.62 -8.84
N GLU A 71 13.22 11.96 -8.70
CA GLU A 71 14.17 11.28 -7.82
C GLU A 71 13.69 11.33 -6.36
N LEU A 72 14.21 10.43 -5.53
CA LEU A 72 13.77 10.29 -4.14
C LEU A 72 14.02 11.54 -3.31
N ASP A 73 15.24 12.03 -3.32
CA ASP A 73 15.68 13.24 -2.59
C ASP A 73 14.98 14.50 -3.10
N ASP A 74 14.89 14.68 -4.40
CA ASP A 74 14.17 15.78 -5.03
C ASP A 74 12.67 15.77 -4.68
N MET A 75 12.05 14.61 -4.60
CA MET A 75 10.65 14.48 -4.20
C MET A 75 10.46 14.92 -2.75
N ILE A 76 11.35 14.49 -1.84
CA ILE A 76 11.31 14.87 -0.43
C ILE A 76 11.50 16.39 -0.29
N GLU A 77 12.51 16.94 -0.95
CA GLU A 77 12.79 18.38 -0.95
C GLU A 77 11.60 19.18 -1.49
N LYS A 78 10.97 18.68 -2.53
CA LYS A 78 9.79 19.33 -3.13
C LYS A 78 8.64 19.43 -2.14
N TYR A 79 8.27 18.33 -1.49
CA TYR A 79 7.21 18.33 -0.50
C TYR A 79 7.55 19.19 0.71
N TYR A 80 8.81 19.13 1.18
CA TYR A 80 9.28 19.98 2.25
C TYR A 80 9.18 21.46 1.90
N SER A 81 9.65 21.85 0.71
CA SER A 81 9.58 23.26 0.23
C SER A 81 8.14 23.78 0.12
N LEU A 82 7.18 22.90 -0.14
CA LEU A 82 5.76 23.22 -0.24
C LEU A 82 5.04 23.27 1.12
N GLY A 83 5.77 23.11 2.23
CA GLY A 83 5.22 23.19 3.58
C GLY A 83 4.49 21.95 4.05
N TYR A 84 4.80 20.77 3.48
CA TYR A 84 4.29 19.51 4.02
C TYR A 84 4.99 19.17 5.34
N GLN A 85 4.24 18.53 6.22
CA GLN A 85 4.66 18.17 7.58
C GLN A 85 4.65 16.65 7.81
N ALA A 86 4.12 15.90 6.87
CA ALA A 86 4.21 14.45 6.83
C ALA A 86 4.27 13.97 5.36
N LEU A 87 5.13 12.98 5.09
CA LEU A 87 5.28 12.40 3.76
C LEU A 87 5.48 10.89 3.85
N ALA A 88 4.63 10.14 3.15
CA ALA A 88 4.78 8.72 2.88
C ALA A 88 5.09 8.51 1.40
N LEU A 89 6.20 7.86 1.11
CA LEU A 89 6.51 7.36 -0.22
C LEU A 89 5.93 5.95 -0.36
N THR A 90 5.18 5.72 -1.40
CA THR A 90 4.42 4.47 -1.62
C THR A 90 4.63 3.94 -3.01
N ASP A 91 5.88 3.81 -3.40
CA ASP A 91 6.25 3.27 -4.70
C ASP A 91 5.68 1.86 -4.92
N HIS A 92 5.31 1.55 -6.15
CA HIS A 92 4.78 0.24 -6.50
C HIS A 92 5.77 -0.89 -6.19
N GLY A 93 5.34 -1.86 -5.39
CA GLY A 93 6.10 -3.06 -5.10
C GLY A 93 7.46 -2.81 -4.43
N THR A 94 7.70 -1.62 -3.91
CA THR A 94 8.93 -1.22 -3.22
C THR A 94 8.57 -0.74 -1.82
N VAL A 95 9.17 -1.36 -0.80
CA VAL A 95 9.01 -0.89 0.58
C VAL A 95 9.97 0.25 0.84
N ASN A 96 9.46 1.42 1.13
CA ASN A 96 10.25 2.60 1.48
C ASN A 96 10.62 2.57 2.97
N TYR A 97 11.78 2.02 3.30
CA TYR A 97 12.22 1.85 4.69
C TYR A 97 12.61 3.16 5.36
N SER A 98 13.29 4.01 4.65
CA SER A 98 13.73 5.33 5.13
C SER A 98 14.20 6.19 3.96
N TRP A 99 14.16 7.50 4.15
CA TRP A 99 14.69 8.46 3.19
C TRP A 99 16.22 8.43 3.06
N THR A 100 16.91 7.88 4.05
CA THR A 100 18.39 7.79 4.10
C THR A 100 18.92 6.38 3.84
N LYS A 101 18.07 5.44 3.45
CA LYS A 101 18.48 4.04 3.26
C LYS A 101 18.06 3.51 1.91
N ASP A 102 18.93 2.68 1.36
CA ASP A 102 18.59 1.90 0.19
C ASP A 102 17.32 1.09 0.42
N GLN A 103 16.47 1.11 -0.57
CA GLN A 103 15.13 0.54 -0.51
C GLN A 103 15.18 -0.92 -0.96
N THR A 104 14.57 -1.79 -0.20
CA THR A 104 14.39 -3.16 -0.64
C THR A 104 13.21 -3.28 -1.58
N ARG A 105 13.49 -3.64 -2.81
CA ARG A 105 12.45 -4.00 -3.77
C ARG A 105 11.89 -5.36 -3.42
N LEU A 106 10.60 -5.45 -3.23
CA LEU A 106 9.95 -6.75 -3.30
C LEU A 106 10.11 -7.25 -4.73
N SER A 107 10.78 -8.40 -4.88
CA SER A 107 11.00 -9.06 -6.17
C SER A 107 9.67 -9.64 -6.69
N ILE A 108 8.71 -8.78 -7.00
CA ILE A 108 7.50 -9.17 -7.70
C ILE A 108 7.77 -8.93 -9.18
N PHE A 109 7.74 -10.02 -9.95
CA PHE A 109 7.93 -10.03 -11.39
C PHE A 109 7.21 -8.86 -12.07
N GLY A 110 7.96 -8.00 -12.73
CA GLY A 110 7.46 -6.92 -13.57
C GLY A 110 7.77 -5.50 -13.09
N TYR A 111 7.82 -5.22 -11.80
CA TYR A 111 8.07 -3.85 -11.30
C TYR A 111 9.52 -3.40 -11.40
N GLN A 112 10.47 -4.31 -11.51
CA GLN A 112 11.88 -3.99 -11.78
C GLN A 112 12.08 -3.21 -13.08
N TYR A 113 11.11 -3.27 -14.00
CA TYR A 113 11.16 -2.56 -15.27
C TYR A 113 10.56 -1.16 -15.23
N LEU A 114 9.80 -0.82 -14.19
CA LEU A 114 9.19 0.51 -14.04
C LEU A 114 10.14 1.51 -13.38
N SER A 115 11.06 1.02 -12.55
CA SER A 115 12.04 1.88 -11.90
C SER A 115 13.04 2.40 -12.93
N HIS A 116 13.18 3.70 -12.99
CA HIS A 116 14.09 4.43 -13.86
C HIS A 116 14.75 5.56 -13.04
N GLY A 117 15.81 6.17 -13.61
CA GLY A 117 16.55 7.23 -12.93
C GLY A 117 17.51 6.74 -11.85
N ASN A 118 18.23 7.67 -11.25
CA ASN A 118 19.05 7.43 -10.09
C ASN A 118 18.20 7.43 -8.84
N ILE A 119 18.66 6.69 -7.84
CA ILE A 119 17.97 6.63 -6.56
C ILE A 119 18.92 7.25 -5.55
N ASP A 120 18.86 8.57 -5.47
CA ASP A 120 19.69 9.32 -4.54
C ASP A 120 18.98 9.42 -3.19
N GLU A 121 19.67 8.94 -2.17
CA GLU A 121 19.19 8.98 -0.80
C GLU A 121 19.50 10.33 -0.19
N LEU A 122 18.66 10.78 0.74
CA LEU A 122 19.00 11.96 1.54
C LEU A 122 20.24 11.68 2.39
N SER A 123 21.14 12.67 2.49
CA SER A 123 22.19 12.62 3.50
C SER A 123 21.60 12.65 4.92
N GLU A 124 22.28 12.05 5.87
CA GLU A 124 21.84 12.05 7.27
C GLU A 124 21.72 13.47 7.84
N GLU A 125 22.58 14.39 7.41
CA GLU A 125 22.52 15.80 7.79
C GLU A 125 21.25 16.46 7.27
N ARG A 126 20.93 16.25 5.97
CA ARG A 126 19.74 16.84 5.37
C ARG A 126 18.45 16.24 5.91
N TYR A 127 18.46 14.94 6.15
CA TYR A 127 17.36 14.24 6.83
C TYR A 127 17.05 14.88 8.19
N LYS A 128 18.08 15.13 8.99
CA LYS A 128 17.93 15.77 10.29
C LYS A 128 17.39 17.20 10.18
N GLU A 129 17.88 17.99 9.23
CA GLU A 129 17.37 19.35 9.00
C GLU A 129 15.88 19.33 8.64
N ILE A 130 15.48 18.48 7.70
CA ILE A 130 14.09 18.34 7.26
C ILE A 130 13.19 17.87 8.40
N THR A 131 13.60 16.84 9.11
CA THR A 131 12.75 16.25 10.16
C THR A 131 12.60 17.14 11.39
N THR A 132 13.62 17.93 11.69
CA THR A 132 13.56 18.92 12.78
C THR A 132 13.02 20.27 12.34
N GLY A 133 13.02 20.56 11.04
CA GLY A 133 12.69 21.88 10.51
C GLY A 133 13.65 22.97 10.93
N SER A 134 14.92 22.65 11.18
CA SER A 134 15.90 23.62 11.72
C SER A 134 16.13 24.80 10.79
N ASP A 135 16.01 24.61 9.49
CA ASP A 135 16.06 25.64 8.45
C ASP A 135 14.68 26.33 8.21
N ARG A 136 13.62 25.88 8.88
CA ARG A 136 12.22 26.32 8.70
C ARG A 136 11.54 26.70 10.02
N GLY A 137 12.33 27.17 10.99
CA GLY A 137 11.81 27.66 12.27
C GLY A 137 11.23 26.57 13.20
N GLY A 138 11.64 25.32 13.01
CA GLY A 138 11.18 24.17 13.80
C GLY A 138 9.96 23.46 13.19
N ASP A 139 9.54 23.85 12.00
CA ASP A 139 8.41 23.24 11.29
C ASP A 139 8.92 22.09 10.39
N GLY A 140 9.25 20.97 11.00
CA GLY A 140 9.80 19.80 10.33
C GLY A 140 8.78 19.01 9.52
N MET A 141 9.27 18.04 8.73
CA MET A 141 8.46 17.09 8.00
C MET A 141 8.74 15.67 8.50
N THR A 142 7.70 15.02 9.00
CA THR A 142 7.78 13.63 9.50
C THR A 142 7.82 12.65 8.36
N GLU A 143 8.80 11.76 8.38
CA GLU A 143 8.79 10.57 7.54
C GLU A 143 7.75 9.57 8.02
N VAL A 144 6.91 9.07 7.12
CA VAL A 144 6.06 7.90 7.36
C VAL A 144 6.77 6.71 6.72
N PRO A 145 7.43 5.86 7.52
CA PRO A 145 8.24 4.76 7.00
C PRO A 145 7.39 3.60 6.51
N LEU A 146 8.03 2.66 5.81
CA LEU A 146 7.46 1.39 5.35
C LEU A 146 6.34 1.53 4.31
N GLY A 147 6.14 2.72 3.76
CA GLY A 147 5.13 2.93 2.73
C GLY A 147 5.38 2.08 1.48
N ILE A 148 4.32 1.46 1.00
CA ILE A 148 4.31 0.68 -0.25
C ILE A 148 2.93 0.74 -0.87
N GLU A 149 2.85 0.84 -2.19
CA GLU A 149 1.63 0.55 -2.91
C GLU A 149 1.65 -0.88 -3.45
N LEU A 150 0.72 -1.68 -2.98
CA LEU A 150 0.47 -3.04 -3.44
C LEU A 150 -0.55 -3.01 -4.56
N ASN A 151 -0.19 -3.54 -5.70
CA ASN A 151 -1.14 -3.74 -6.78
C ASN A 151 -1.96 -4.99 -6.49
N GLY A 152 -3.26 -4.83 -6.52
CA GLY A 152 -4.17 -5.96 -6.46
C GLY A 152 -3.95 -6.93 -7.61
N SER A 153 -4.47 -8.14 -7.48
CA SER A 153 -4.45 -9.12 -8.57
C SER A 153 -5.16 -8.53 -9.81
N SER A 154 -4.85 -9.05 -10.98
CA SER A 154 -5.51 -8.65 -12.24
C SER A 154 -7.04 -8.69 -12.19
N THR A 155 -7.60 -9.43 -11.24
CA THR A 155 -9.04 -9.55 -11.00
C THR A 155 -9.58 -8.52 -10.01
N ALA A 156 -8.79 -8.10 -9.02
CA ALA A 156 -9.23 -7.16 -7.99
C ALA A 156 -9.22 -5.71 -8.47
N LYS A 157 -8.38 -5.35 -9.43
CA LYS A 157 -8.24 -3.99 -10.00
C LYS A 157 -8.20 -2.90 -8.92
N CYS A 158 -7.54 -3.16 -7.81
CA CYS A 158 -7.40 -2.22 -6.73
C CYS A 158 -5.92 -2.05 -6.37
N HIS A 159 -5.59 -0.84 -5.93
CA HIS A 159 -4.31 -0.52 -5.33
C HIS A 159 -4.54 -0.30 -3.84
N VAL A 160 -3.60 -0.75 -3.03
CA VAL A 160 -3.68 -0.64 -1.57
C VAL A 160 -2.38 -0.06 -1.06
N ASN A 161 -2.45 1.07 -0.40
CA ASN A 161 -1.32 1.63 0.33
C ASN A 161 -1.24 0.99 1.71
N SER A 162 -0.02 0.63 2.10
CA SER A 162 0.31 0.10 3.42
C SER A 162 1.49 0.89 4.00
N TYR A 163 1.47 1.04 5.33
CA TYR A 163 2.48 1.78 6.11
C TYR A 163 2.91 0.96 7.31
#